data_cb623c3d7451659bc95080e5be0aada1
#
_entry.id   cb623c3d7451659bc95080e5be0aada1
#
_cell.length_a   1.000
_cell.length_b   1.000
_cell.length_c   1.000
_cell.angle_alpha   90.00
_cell.angle_beta   90.00
_cell.angle_gamma   90.00
#
_symmetry.space_group_name_H-M   'P 1'
#
loop_
_entity.id
_entity.type
_entity.pdbx_description
1 polymer ?
#
loop_
_entity_poly.entity_id
_entity_poly.type
_entity_poly.pdbx_seq_one_letter_code
_entity_poly.pdbx_strand_id
1 'polypeptide(L)'
;LLNYTNPMAMLCRAMQRTSSIKVTGLCHSVQGTAHMLANWIGAPMDEITYLCAGINHMAWYLEFKRNGKDAYPEIRKALKKKKIYMQEIVRNEMFLALRRYVTESSGHNSEYNWWFRKRPDLIERYCTEGTGWNPGKHAYILQEYLKTEKSWKKETQKWFDAGAPMSLERGHEYAASIISAY
;
A
#
# COMPACT_ATOMS: atom_id res chain seq x y z
N LEU A 1 -8.66 -17.39 11.02
CA LEU A 1 -8.29 -17.32 9.60
C LEU A 1 -7.57 -16.00 9.34
N LEU A 2 -6.44 -16.09 8.66
CA LEU A 2 -5.70 -14.92 8.18
C LEU A 2 -5.98 -14.72 6.70
N ASN A 3 -6.57 -13.58 6.32
CA ASN A 3 -6.94 -13.29 4.94
C ASN A 3 -6.03 -12.21 4.34
N TYR A 4 -5.29 -12.56 3.30
CA TYR A 4 -4.45 -11.64 2.53
C TYR A 4 -4.98 -11.42 1.09
N THR A 5 -6.19 -11.89 0.82
CA THR A 5 -6.82 -11.81 -0.51
C THR A 5 -7.75 -10.61 -0.60
N ASN A 6 -7.71 -9.91 -1.71
CA ASN A 6 -8.60 -8.78 -2.00
C ASN A 6 -9.87 -9.21 -2.76
N PRO A 7 -10.97 -8.50 -2.56
CA PRO A 7 -11.16 -7.32 -1.71
C PRO A 7 -11.22 -7.66 -0.22
N MET A 8 -10.15 -7.41 0.50
CA MET A 8 -9.89 -7.94 1.84
C MET A 8 -10.97 -7.56 2.86
N ALA A 9 -11.36 -6.30 2.95
CA ALA A 9 -12.35 -5.84 3.91
C ALA A 9 -13.72 -6.50 3.69
N MET A 10 -14.14 -6.66 2.43
CA MET A 10 -15.40 -7.32 2.07
C MET A 10 -15.37 -8.80 2.41
N LEU A 11 -14.28 -9.50 2.08
CA LEU A 11 -14.11 -10.92 2.36
C LEU A 11 -14.09 -11.19 3.87
N CYS A 12 -13.33 -10.42 4.64
CA CYS A 12 -13.31 -10.54 6.10
C CYS A 12 -14.69 -10.31 6.71
N ARG A 13 -15.41 -9.28 6.26
CA ARG A 13 -16.76 -8.99 6.74
C ARG A 13 -17.75 -10.12 6.40
N ALA A 14 -17.69 -10.66 5.19
CA ALA A 14 -18.53 -11.78 4.80
C ALA A 14 -18.28 -13.00 5.68
N MET A 15 -17.02 -13.40 5.84
CA MET A 15 -16.64 -14.54 6.68
C MET A 15 -17.04 -14.36 8.15
N GLN A 16 -16.87 -13.18 8.73
CA GLN A 16 -17.30 -12.88 10.11
C GLN A 16 -18.82 -12.92 10.29
N ARG A 17 -19.60 -12.63 9.24
CA ARG A 17 -21.06 -12.66 9.30
C ARG A 17 -21.65 -14.06 9.11
N THR A 18 -20.97 -14.91 8.37
CA THR A 18 -21.48 -16.23 7.97
C THR A 18 -20.88 -17.39 8.77
N SER A 19 -19.90 -17.10 9.65
CA SER A 19 -19.24 -18.14 10.44
C SER A 19 -18.79 -17.62 11.81
N SER A 20 -18.55 -18.54 12.74
CA SER A 20 -17.95 -18.25 14.06
C SER A 20 -16.41 -18.16 14.03
N ILE A 21 -15.80 -18.34 12.86
CA ILE A 21 -14.35 -18.30 12.70
C ILE A 21 -13.84 -16.87 12.91
N LYS A 22 -12.87 -16.71 13.80
CA LYS A 22 -12.17 -15.43 13.95
C LYS A 22 -11.35 -15.15 12.70
N VAL A 23 -11.57 -13.99 12.07
CA VAL A 23 -10.92 -13.59 10.82
C VAL A 23 -10.16 -12.30 11.02
N THR A 24 -8.92 -12.27 10.57
CA THR A 24 -8.10 -11.06 10.49
C THR A 24 -7.66 -10.84 9.04
N GLY A 25 -7.82 -9.62 8.56
CA GLY A 25 -7.30 -9.20 7.25
C GLY A 25 -5.89 -8.66 7.36
N LEU A 26 -5.00 -9.04 6.46
CA LEU A 26 -3.62 -8.63 6.42
C LEU A 26 -3.35 -7.75 5.20
N CYS A 27 -2.56 -6.70 5.37
CA CYS A 27 -2.05 -5.84 4.30
C CYS A 27 -0.67 -5.30 4.68
N HIS A 28 0.14 -5.00 3.67
CA HIS A 28 1.50 -4.46 3.86
C HIS A 28 1.57 -2.92 3.77
N SER A 29 0.49 -2.25 3.37
CA SER A 29 0.50 -0.80 3.12
C SER A 29 0.81 0.03 4.37
N VAL A 30 0.37 -0.42 5.53
CA VAL A 30 0.64 0.26 6.80
C VAL A 30 2.14 0.21 7.11
N GLN A 31 2.71 -0.99 7.19
CA GLN A 31 4.13 -1.17 7.54
C GLN A 31 5.04 -0.55 6.49
N GLY A 32 4.77 -0.80 5.20
CA GLY A 32 5.56 -0.25 4.09
C GLY A 32 5.57 1.28 4.07
N THR A 33 4.44 1.90 4.34
CA THR A 33 4.37 3.38 4.43
C THR A 33 5.05 3.91 5.67
N ALA A 34 4.95 3.22 6.82
CA ALA A 34 5.68 3.62 8.04
C ALA A 34 7.18 3.61 7.80
N HIS A 35 7.73 2.55 7.19
CA HIS A 35 9.14 2.48 6.79
C HIS A 35 9.53 3.60 5.81
N MET A 36 8.70 3.88 4.82
CA MET A 36 8.96 4.95 3.87
C MET A 36 9.04 6.32 4.56
N LEU A 37 8.08 6.64 5.43
CA LEU A 37 8.06 7.90 6.18
C LEU A 37 9.25 8.02 7.13
N ALA A 38 9.60 6.94 7.84
CA ALA A 38 10.78 6.88 8.70
C ALA A 38 12.07 7.16 7.90
N ASN A 39 12.23 6.53 6.75
CA ASN A 39 13.37 6.76 5.85
C ASN A 39 13.46 8.22 5.37
N TRP A 40 12.34 8.87 5.08
CA TRP A 40 12.34 10.27 4.64
C TRP A 40 12.85 11.25 5.71
N ILE A 41 12.62 10.93 6.97
CA ILE A 41 13.09 11.74 8.11
C ILE A 41 14.39 11.22 8.72
N GLY A 42 14.96 10.14 8.17
CA GLY A 42 16.20 9.54 8.65
C GLY A 42 16.06 8.91 10.05
N ALA A 43 14.90 8.37 10.37
CA ALA A 43 14.63 7.71 11.63
C ALA A 43 14.69 6.18 11.50
N PRO A 44 15.35 5.46 12.40
CA PRO A 44 15.23 4.01 12.48
C PRO A 44 13.83 3.62 13.00
N MET A 45 13.35 2.42 12.63
CA MET A 45 11.97 2.02 12.91
C MET A 45 11.68 1.77 14.39
N ASP A 46 12.67 1.44 15.19
CA ASP A 46 12.57 1.29 16.63
C ASP A 46 12.28 2.60 17.39
N GLU A 47 12.55 3.76 16.75
CA GLU A 47 12.15 5.08 17.24
C GLU A 47 10.72 5.47 16.87
N ILE A 48 10.06 4.70 15.97
CA ILE A 48 8.77 5.06 15.38
C ILE A 48 7.63 4.31 16.05
N THR A 49 6.61 5.06 16.42
CA THR A 49 5.30 4.52 16.81
C THR A 49 4.19 5.21 16.02
N TYR A 50 3.14 4.47 15.70
CA TYR A 50 2.03 5.03 14.94
C TYR A 50 0.70 4.40 15.33
N LEU A 51 -0.38 5.13 15.04
CA LEU A 51 -1.76 4.67 15.16
C LEU A 51 -2.44 4.89 13.80
N CYS A 52 -2.97 3.81 13.22
CA CYS A 52 -3.74 3.86 11.98
C CYS A 52 -5.22 3.56 12.24
N ALA A 53 -6.10 4.21 11.49
CA ALA A 53 -7.51 3.87 11.44
C ALA A 53 -8.07 4.07 10.02
N GLY A 54 -9.08 3.28 9.70
CA GLY A 54 -9.74 3.25 8.40
C GLY A 54 -10.03 1.83 7.96
N ILE A 55 -10.36 1.67 6.68
CA ILE A 55 -10.54 0.36 6.05
C ILE A 55 -9.36 0.05 5.14
N ASN A 56 -9.22 -1.22 4.76
CA ASN A 56 -8.19 -1.66 3.82
C ASN A 56 -8.20 -0.79 2.56
N HIS A 57 -7.02 -0.32 2.19
CA HIS A 57 -6.68 0.60 1.13
C HIS A 57 -7.22 2.04 1.31
N MET A 58 -7.88 2.36 2.42
CA MET A 58 -8.30 3.73 2.76
C MET A 58 -8.17 3.99 4.28
N ALA A 59 -6.96 3.84 4.79
CA ALA A 59 -6.62 4.13 6.18
C ALA A 59 -5.66 5.32 6.28
N TRP A 60 -5.59 5.90 7.47
CA TRP A 60 -4.84 7.10 7.78
C TRP A 60 -3.99 6.88 9.01
N TYR A 61 -2.78 7.44 9.04
CA TYR A 61 -2.02 7.58 10.27
C TYR A 61 -2.62 8.71 11.09
N LEU A 62 -3.36 8.37 12.14
CA LEU A 62 -3.87 9.33 13.10
C LEU A 62 -2.74 9.90 13.96
N GLU A 63 -1.77 9.05 14.27
CA GLU A 63 -0.53 9.41 14.93
C GLU A 63 0.66 8.81 14.17
N PHE A 64 1.75 9.57 14.08
CA PHE A 64 3.05 9.10 13.63
C PHE A 64 4.10 9.81 14.50
N LYS A 65 4.77 9.08 15.36
CA LYS A 65 5.64 9.64 16.40
C LYS A 65 7.05 9.08 16.27
N ARG A 66 8.02 9.91 16.58
CA ARG A 66 9.43 9.53 16.78
C ARG A 66 9.81 9.77 18.23
N ASN A 67 10.25 8.75 18.95
CA ASN A 67 10.56 8.81 20.37
C ASN A 67 9.44 9.50 21.19
N GLY A 68 8.18 9.14 20.91
CA GLY A 68 6.98 9.66 21.54
C GLY A 68 6.54 11.06 21.11
N LYS A 69 7.31 11.78 20.28
CA LYS A 69 6.99 13.13 19.79
C LYS A 69 6.39 13.08 18.40
N ASP A 70 5.46 13.99 18.09
CA ASP A 70 4.85 14.12 16.75
C ASP A 70 5.94 14.32 15.67
N ALA A 71 6.03 13.39 14.72
CA ALA A 71 6.99 13.42 13.63
C ALA A 71 6.46 14.10 12.35
N TYR A 72 5.21 14.52 12.31
CA TYR A 72 4.64 15.22 11.14
C TYR A 72 5.38 16.52 10.76
N PRO A 73 5.89 17.33 11.70
CA PRO A 73 6.74 18.46 11.34
C PRO A 73 8.02 18.07 10.57
N GLU A 74 8.66 16.94 10.96
CA GLU A 74 9.85 16.41 10.27
C GLU A 74 9.48 15.93 8.85
N ILE A 75 8.37 15.22 8.69
CA ILE A 75 7.86 14.78 7.39
C ILE A 75 7.59 15.99 6.48
N ARG A 76 6.90 17.04 6.98
CA ARG A 76 6.69 18.28 6.22
C ARG A 76 7.99 18.93 5.77
N LYS A 77 9.01 18.92 6.63
CA LYS A 77 10.35 19.42 6.29
C LYS A 77 11.01 18.58 5.20
N ALA A 78 10.89 17.24 5.28
CA ALA A 78 11.43 16.33 4.28
C ALA A 78 10.79 16.55 2.90
N LEU A 79 9.48 16.81 2.83
CA LEU A 79 8.75 17.06 1.58
C LEU A 79 9.17 18.36 0.84
N LYS A 80 9.90 19.26 1.48
CA LYS A 80 10.53 20.41 0.77
C LYS A 80 11.59 19.97 -0.23
N LYS A 81 12.13 18.75 -0.09
CA LYS A 81 13.06 18.17 -1.05
C LYS A 81 12.26 17.59 -2.21
N LYS A 82 12.38 18.16 -3.41
CA LYS A 82 11.67 17.74 -4.63
C LYS A 82 11.76 16.23 -4.87
N LYS A 83 12.95 15.63 -4.66
CA LYS A 83 13.17 14.18 -4.83
C LYS A 83 12.27 13.33 -3.91
N ILE A 84 12.02 13.78 -2.67
CA ILE A 84 11.13 13.08 -1.74
C ILE A 84 9.67 13.34 -2.11
N TYR A 85 9.31 14.59 -2.39
CA TYR A 85 7.96 14.96 -2.76
C TYR A 85 7.44 14.18 -3.99
N MET A 86 8.28 14.03 -5.02
CA MET A 86 7.90 13.34 -6.26
C MET A 86 7.76 11.82 -6.12
N GLN A 87 8.30 11.21 -5.06
CA GLN A 87 8.14 9.76 -4.85
C GLN A 87 6.69 9.35 -4.66
N GLU A 88 5.87 10.22 -4.05
CA GLU A 88 4.48 9.93 -3.68
C GLU A 88 3.61 11.19 -3.82
N ILE A 89 3.59 11.75 -5.01
CA ILE A 89 3.03 13.08 -5.25
C ILE A 89 1.56 13.20 -4.79
N VAL A 90 0.71 12.20 -5.07
CA VAL A 90 -0.71 12.23 -4.67
C VAL A 90 -0.85 12.17 -3.15
N ARG A 91 -0.15 11.24 -2.49
CA ARG A 91 -0.20 11.12 -1.02
C ARG A 91 0.35 12.36 -0.34
N ASN A 92 1.39 12.94 -0.91
CA ASN A 92 2.02 14.14 -0.37
C ASN A 92 1.09 15.36 -0.49
N GLU A 93 0.39 15.53 -1.61
CA GLU A 93 -0.65 16.57 -1.74
C GLU A 93 -1.79 16.36 -0.74
N MET A 94 -2.27 15.12 -0.59
CA MET A 94 -3.30 14.81 0.41
C MET A 94 -2.81 15.13 1.82
N PHE A 95 -1.58 14.75 2.17
CA PHE A 95 -0.99 15.05 3.48
C PHE A 95 -0.85 16.57 3.73
N LEU A 96 -0.40 17.33 2.75
CA LEU A 96 -0.25 18.77 2.87
C LEU A 96 -1.60 19.46 3.11
N ALA A 97 -2.66 18.98 2.44
CA ALA A 97 -4.01 19.50 2.59
C ALA A 97 -4.70 19.04 3.88
N LEU A 98 -4.64 17.73 4.18
CA LEU A 98 -5.46 17.09 5.22
C LEU A 98 -4.70 16.86 6.54
N ARG A 99 -3.40 17.13 6.57
CA ARG A 99 -2.52 17.05 7.75
C ARG A 99 -2.34 15.66 8.35
N ARG A 100 -2.82 14.62 7.70
CA ARG A 100 -2.62 13.21 8.06
C ARG A 100 -2.13 12.44 6.84
N TYR A 101 -1.24 11.47 7.04
CA TYR A 101 -0.72 10.67 5.95
C TYR A 101 -1.60 9.44 5.70
N VAL A 102 -1.80 9.09 4.42
CA VAL A 102 -2.56 7.91 4.02
C VAL A 102 -1.65 6.68 3.95
N THR A 103 -2.22 5.51 4.19
CA THR A 103 -1.46 4.26 4.22
C THR A 103 -1.21 3.66 2.84
N GLU A 104 -2.08 3.95 1.86
CA GLU A 104 -2.05 3.30 0.55
C GLU A 104 -1.30 4.14 -0.49
N SER A 105 -0.89 3.52 -1.60
CA SER A 105 -0.08 4.09 -2.67
C SER A 105 -0.69 5.35 -3.31
N SER A 106 0.14 6.15 -3.98
CA SER A 106 -0.32 7.30 -4.78
C SER A 106 -1.26 6.87 -5.90
N GLY A 107 -1.00 5.72 -6.54
CA GLY A 107 -1.88 5.15 -7.56
C GLY A 107 -3.28 4.92 -7.03
N HIS A 108 -3.42 4.12 -5.98
CA HIS A 108 -4.74 3.83 -5.38
C HIS A 108 -5.42 5.08 -4.80
N ASN A 109 -4.68 5.98 -4.15
CA ASN A 109 -5.28 7.22 -3.67
C ASN A 109 -5.80 8.11 -4.81
N SER A 110 -5.15 8.09 -5.98
CA SER A 110 -5.67 8.79 -7.16
C SER A 110 -6.92 8.14 -7.76
N GLU A 111 -7.07 6.81 -7.59
CA GLU A 111 -8.24 6.06 -8.07
C GLU A 111 -9.45 6.24 -7.13
N TYR A 112 -9.22 6.18 -5.83
CA TYR A 112 -10.30 6.26 -4.82
C TYR A 112 -10.77 7.69 -4.55
N ASN A 113 -9.95 8.69 -4.86
CA ASN A 113 -10.26 10.08 -4.64
C ASN A 113 -10.35 10.83 -5.97
N TRP A 114 -11.56 11.22 -6.35
CA TRP A 114 -11.86 11.88 -7.61
C TRP A 114 -11.09 13.20 -7.85
N TRP A 115 -10.46 13.78 -6.86
CA TRP A 115 -9.74 15.07 -6.93
C TRP A 115 -8.66 15.09 -7.99
N PHE A 116 -7.92 13.98 -8.17
CA PHE A 116 -6.74 13.90 -9.02
C PHE A 116 -7.03 13.43 -10.45
N ARG A 117 -8.19 12.80 -10.70
CA ARG A 117 -8.53 12.20 -12.00
C ARG A 117 -9.73 12.84 -12.69
N LYS A 118 -10.25 13.94 -12.16
CA LYS A 118 -11.44 14.59 -12.70
C LYS A 118 -11.22 15.40 -13.99
N ARG A 119 -9.96 15.69 -14.36
CA ARG A 119 -9.59 16.43 -15.56
C ARG A 119 -8.26 15.92 -16.10
N PRO A 120 -8.02 16.00 -17.44
CA PRO A 120 -6.77 15.54 -18.07
C PRO A 120 -5.52 16.23 -17.51
N ASP A 121 -5.55 17.53 -17.27
CA ASP A 121 -4.42 18.29 -16.72
C ASP A 121 -4.01 17.82 -15.31
N LEU A 122 -4.97 17.40 -14.49
CA LEU A 122 -4.68 16.84 -13.18
C LEU A 122 -4.09 15.42 -13.28
N ILE A 123 -4.58 14.62 -14.22
CA ILE A 123 -4.01 13.29 -14.48
C ILE A 123 -2.56 13.43 -14.92
N GLU A 124 -2.28 14.30 -15.88
CA GLU A 124 -0.93 14.57 -16.38
C GLU A 124 0.00 15.04 -15.25
N ARG A 125 -0.48 15.94 -14.41
CA ARG A 125 0.31 16.55 -13.34
C ARG A 125 0.58 15.61 -12.17
N TYR A 126 -0.41 14.83 -11.73
CA TYR A 126 -0.37 14.10 -10.47
C TYR A 126 -0.35 12.59 -10.62
N CYS A 127 -0.84 12.07 -11.73
CA CYS A 127 -1.06 10.64 -11.88
C CYS A 127 -0.05 9.98 -12.83
N THR A 128 1.18 10.45 -12.88
CA THR A 128 2.27 9.91 -13.70
C THR A 128 3.40 9.34 -12.87
N GLU A 129 3.49 9.72 -11.59
CA GLU A 129 4.55 9.30 -10.69
C GLU A 129 3.97 8.82 -9.35
N GLY A 130 4.73 7.99 -8.64
CA GLY A 130 4.34 7.39 -7.37
C GLY A 130 4.15 5.88 -7.45
N THR A 131 3.88 5.26 -6.31
CA THR A 131 3.68 3.81 -6.22
C THR A 131 2.28 3.39 -6.68
N GLY A 132 2.16 2.15 -7.15
CA GLY A 132 0.88 1.53 -7.53
C GLY A 132 0.21 2.22 -8.72
N TRP A 133 1.01 2.76 -9.63
CA TRP A 133 0.50 3.51 -10.77
C TRP A 133 -0.42 2.67 -11.67
N ASN A 134 -1.60 3.22 -11.96
CA ASN A 134 -2.51 2.75 -12.99
C ASN A 134 -2.72 3.88 -14.00
N PRO A 135 -2.32 3.72 -15.27
CA PRO A 135 -2.42 4.79 -16.28
C PRO A 135 -3.86 5.17 -16.64
N GLY A 136 -4.87 4.47 -16.11
CA GLY A 136 -6.28 4.72 -16.42
C GLY A 136 -6.70 4.30 -17.83
N LYS A 137 -5.89 3.50 -18.53
CA LYS A 137 -6.25 2.92 -19.82
C LYS A 137 -7.36 1.89 -19.64
N HIS A 138 -8.25 1.81 -20.63
CA HIS A 138 -9.35 0.84 -20.63
C HIS A 138 -8.83 -0.59 -20.40
N ALA A 139 -9.41 -1.28 -19.41
CA ALA A 139 -9.07 -2.65 -19.04
C ALA A 139 -7.56 -2.90 -18.81
N TYR A 140 -6.80 -1.89 -18.34
CA TYR A 140 -5.34 -1.97 -18.15
C TYR A 140 -4.91 -3.21 -17.35
N ILE A 141 -5.51 -3.45 -16.20
CA ILE A 141 -5.17 -4.59 -15.34
C ILE A 141 -5.42 -5.92 -16.07
N LEU A 142 -6.54 -6.04 -16.78
CA LEU A 142 -6.84 -7.23 -17.58
C LEU A 142 -5.83 -7.42 -18.72
N GLN A 143 -5.47 -6.34 -19.40
CA GLN A 143 -4.48 -6.40 -20.48
C GLN A 143 -3.10 -6.87 -19.97
N GLU A 144 -2.64 -6.35 -18.84
CA GLU A 144 -1.39 -6.78 -18.22
C GLU A 144 -1.45 -8.24 -17.75
N TYR A 145 -2.58 -8.65 -17.16
CA TYR A 145 -2.80 -10.06 -16.79
C TYR A 145 -2.71 -10.98 -18.02
N LEU A 146 -3.42 -10.67 -19.08
CA LEU A 146 -3.43 -11.50 -20.30
C LEU A 146 -2.07 -11.61 -20.96
N LYS A 147 -1.24 -10.56 -20.91
CA LYS A 147 0.15 -10.61 -21.40
C LYS A 147 1.00 -11.64 -20.63
N THR A 148 0.77 -11.76 -19.35
CA THR A 148 1.59 -12.60 -18.46
C THR A 148 0.97 -13.99 -18.20
N GLU A 149 -0.29 -14.20 -18.55
CA GLU A 149 -1.04 -15.43 -18.23
C GLU A 149 -0.33 -16.72 -18.66
N LYS A 150 0.16 -16.76 -19.89
CA LYS A 150 0.83 -17.94 -20.41
C LYS A 150 2.16 -18.23 -19.70
N SER A 151 2.89 -17.18 -19.33
CA SER A 151 4.19 -17.31 -18.67
C SER A 151 4.05 -17.82 -17.23
N TRP A 152 3.17 -17.23 -16.43
CA TRP A 152 3.00 -17.67 -15.06
C TRP A 152 2.35 -19.06 -14.95
N LYS A 153 1.43 -19.43 -15.85
CA LYS A 153 0.88 -20.79 -15.90
C LYS A 153 1.96 -21.82 -16.20
N LYS A 154 2.83 -21.53 -17.18
CA LYS A 154 3.97 -22.41 -17.50
C LYS A 154 4.96 -22.53 -16.34
N GLU A 155 5.21 -21.45 -15.64
CA GLU A 155 6.11 -21.44 -14.49
C GLU A 155 5.52 -22.19 -13.30
N THR A 156 4.25 -21.97 -13.01
CA THR A 156 3.53 -22.74 -11.97
C THR A 156 3.55 -24.24 -12.27
N GLN A 157 3.33 -24.65 -13.52
CA GLN A 157 3.39 -26.07 -13.90
C GLN A 157 4.78 -26.65 -13.67
N LYS A 158 5.85 -25.91 -14.00
CA LYS A 158 7.22 -26.36 -13.72
C LYS A 158 7.48 -26.61 -12.23
N TRP A 159 6.91 -25.80 -11.35
CA TRP A 159 7.04 -26.00 -9.91
C TRP A 159 6.31 -27.26 -9.44
N PHE A 160 5.12 -27.48 -9.95
CA PHE A 160 4.38 -28.73 -9.67
C PHE A 160 5.14 -29.95 -10.14
N ASP A 161 5.66 -29.93 -11.36
CA ASP A 161 6.39 -31.06 -11.97
C ASP A 161 7.72 -31.34 -11.23
N ALA A 162 8.37 -30.30 -10.74
CA ALA A 162 9.63 -30.44 -10.00
C ALA A 162 9.44 -30.89 -8.53
N GLY A 163 8.22 -30.87 -8.00
CA GLY A 163 7.98 -31.14 -6.58
C GLY A 163 8.69 -30.16 -5.63
N ALA A 164 9.19 -29.05 -6.17
CA ALA A 164 9.93 -28.05 -5.41
C ALA A 164 8.98 -27.05 -4.72
N PRO A 165 9.36 -26.50 -3.54
CA PRO A 165 8.61 -25.41 -2.96
C PRO A 165 8.62 -24.21 -3.91
N MET A 166 7.45 -23.56 -4.07
CA MET A 166 7.33 -22.37 -4.90
C MET A 166 8.27 -21.28 -4.44
N SER A 167 9.16 -20.83 -5.33
CA SER A 167 9.89 -19.60 -5.16
C SER A 167 8.93 -18.44 -5.39
N LEU A 168 8.43 -17.85 -4.30
CA LEU A 168 7.57 -16.68 -4.36
C LEU A 168 8.45 -15.43 -4.38
N GLU A 169 8.10 -14.43 -5.19
CA GLU A 169 8.70 -13.09 -5.09
C GLU A 169 8.55 -12.51 -3.68
N ARG A 170 7.52 -12.96 -2.97
CA ARG A 170 7.24 -12.66 -1.58
C ARG A 170 7.15 -13.98 -0.82
N GLY A 171 8.25 -14.38 -0.23
CA GLY A 171 8.36 -15.64 0.50
C GLY A 171 7.67 -15.63 1.86
N HIS A 172 7.88 -16.70 2.62
CA HIS A 172 7.32 -16.84 3.96
C HIS A 172 7.85 -15.79 4.95
N GLU A 173 9.06 -15.28 4.75
CA GLU A 173 9.64 -14.18 5.56
C GLU A 173 8.80 -12.90 5.44
N TYR A 174 8.29 -12.61 4.25
CA TYR A 174 7.41 -11.48 4.02
C TYR A 174 6.06 -11.66 4.75
N ALA A 175 5.47 -12.86 4.67
CA ALA A 175 4.24 -13.15 5.40
C ALA A 175 4.47 -13.08 6.92
N ALA A 176 5.58 -13.63 7.42
CA ALA A 176 5.95 -13.56 8.83
C ALA A 176 6.14 -12.12 9.32
N SER A 177 6.79 -11.26 8.54
CA SER A 177 6.97 -9.85 8.88
C SER A 177 5.65 -9.08 8.99
N ILE A 178 4.66 -9.42 8.17
CA ILE A 178 3.32 -8.84 8.25
C ILE A 178 2.59 -9.35 9.49
N ILE A 179 2.60 -10.66 9.74
CA ILE A 179 1.91 -11.28 10.87
C ILE A 179 2.48 -10.77 12.20
N SER A 180 3.79 -10.65 12.31
CA SER A 180 4.45 -10.18 13.54
C SER A 180 4.20 -8.70 13.86
N ALA A 181 3.67 -7.93 12.91
CA ALA A 181 3.32 -6.53 13.09
C ALA A 181 1.89 -6.32 13.63
N TYR A 182 1.12 -7.39 13.79
CA TYR A 182 -0.23 -7.41 14.33
C TYR A 182 -0.31 -8.15 15.65
#